data_532ead95910720fcde8664acd00d9d16
#
_entry.id   532ead95910720fcde8664acd00d9d16
#
_cell.length_a   1.000
_cell.length_b   1.000
_cell.length_c   1.000
_cell.angle_alpha   90.00
_cell.angle_beta   90.00
_cell.angle_gamma   90.00
#
_symmetry.space_group_name_H-M   'P 1'
#
loop_
_entity.id
_entity.type
_entity.pdbx_description
1 polymer ?
#
loop_
_entity_poly.entity_id
_entity_poly.type
_entity_poly.pdbx_seq_one_letter_code
_entity_poly.pdbx_strand_id
1 'polypeptide(L)'
;MASPLTLVPVTTKAELRRFVVLPNRLNAGDPQYIAPLIMERMEALSPKTNPFFDHAEVQLWLAVRDGRDVGRISAQIDSLTPDDGGPPVGHFGMIAAEDDPAIFKLLFEAAEGWLKARGKRRVIGPFNLSINEEVGLLIDGHETPPMVMMGHDPPYAPARVEEQGYAKIKDVFAYACDTDAALPPKVKTMVQRGAPRGVTLRQLDMKRYDEEVATLTEILNDAWKDNWGFTPTTEAETRQLAKAMKPIIDPRLTFFAEIDGESAGFIVYLPNLNEAIEGLNGKLLPFGWAKLLWRLKVKGLKSIRVPLLGVRRKFGQSRRGQVLVFIMMQAATDAARNLGYKKLEQSWLLEDNLPMRRICEAVGSKVYKTYRIYEKAIA
;
A
#
# COMPACT_ATOMS: atom_id res chain seq x y z
N MET A 1 -2.41 14.73 38.93
CA MET A 1 -3.54 14.33 38.08
C MET A 1 -3.07 14.41 36.62
N ALA A 2 -3.35 13.42 35.79
CA ALA A 2 -3.00 13.53 34.36
C ALA A 2 -3.84 14.65 33.74
N SER A 3 -3.21 15.47 32.91
CA SER A 3 -3.91 16.57 32.23
C SER A 3 -5.01 16.03 31.29
N PRO A 4 -6.11 16.75 31.14
CA PRO A 4 -7.23 16.29 30.34
C PRO A 4 -6.84 16.15 28.86
N LEU A 5 -7.29 15.04 28.26
CA LEU A 5 -7.23 14.83 26.82
C LEU A 5 -8.36 15.62 26.13
N THR A 6 -8.04 16.28 25.04
CA THR A 6 -9.02 16.97 24.19
C THR A 6 -8.96 16.40 22.77
N LEU A 7 -10.13 16.31 22.15
CA LEU A 7 -10.28 15.88 20.75
C LEU A 7 -10.43 17.11 19.86
N VAL A 8 -9.61 17.20 18.81
CA VAL A 8 -9.63 18.31 17.83
C VAL A 8 -9.95 17.76 16.45
N PRO A 9 -11.12 18.06 15.87
CA PRO A 9 -11.40 17.73 14.49
C PRO A 9 -10.50 18.56 13.58
N VAL A 10 -9.98 17.92 12.52
CA VAL A 10 -9.10 18.58 11.54
C VAL A 10 -9.99 19.24 10.48
N THR A 11 -9.99 20.56 10.45
CA THR A 11 -10.81 21.36 9.54
C THR A 11 -10.00 22.41 8.76
N THR A 12 -8.82 22.76 9.29
CA THR A 12 -7.94 23.77 8.69
C THR A 12 -6.67 23.14 8.11
N LYS A 13 -6.03 23.85 7.18
CA LYS A 13 -4.71 23.44 6.64
C LYS A 13 -3.62 23.34 7.72
N ALA A 14 -3.70 24.17 8.77
CA ALA A 14 -2.77 24.11 9.89
C ALA A 14 -2.94 22.84 10.71
N GLU A 15 -4.18 22.47 11.03
CA GLU A 15 -4.50 21.22 11.73
C GLU A 15 -4.14 20.00 10.87
N LEU A 16 -4.44 20.02 9.55
CA LEU A 16 -4.03 18.96 8.64
C LEU A 16 -2.52 18.78 8.63
N ARG A 17 -1.74 19.87 8.65
CA ARG A 17 -0.29 19.77 8.77
C ARG A 17 0.15 19.14 10.09
N ARG A 18 -0.48 19.49 11.22
CA ARG A 18 -0.24 18.86 12.54
C ARG A 18 -0.52 17.35 12.45
N PHE A 19 -1.67 16.97 11.87
CA PHE A 19 -2.06 15.59 11.65
C PHE A 19 -1.02 14.80 10.83
N VAL A 20 -0.56 15.38 9.73
CA VAL A 20 0.42 14.74 8.81
C VAL A 20 1.79 14.55 9.48
N VAL A 21 2.26 15.52 10.27
CA VAL A 21 3.62 15.46 10.87
C VAL A 21 3.70 14.66 12.16
N LEU A 22 2.57 14.37 12.80
CA LEU A 22 2.54 13.69 14.10
C LEU A 22 3.29 12.35 14.12
N PRO A 23 3.12 11.42 13.14
CA PRO A 23 3.86 10.16 13.15
C PRO A 23 5.37 10.32 13.11
N ASN A 24 5.88 11.36 12.43
CA ASN A 24 7.32 11.63 12.38
C ASN A 24 7.91 11.94 13.77
N ARG A 25 7.10 12.56 14.64
CA ARG A 25 7.50 12.82 16.02
C ARG A 25 7.36 11.57 16.90
N LEU A 26 6.27 10.84 16.75
CA LEU A 26 6.01 9.63 17.54
C LEU A 26 7.06 8.54 17.28
N ASN A 27 7.51 8.42 16.05
CA ASN A 27 8.49 7.41 15.63
C ASN A 27 9.93 7.96 15.55
N ALA A 28 10.22 9.14 16.11
CA ALA A 28 11.55 9.76 16.02
C ALA A 28 12.69 8.92 16.62
N GLY A 29 12.38 8.00 17.55
CA GLY A 29 13.31 7.06 18.16
C GLY A 29 13.46 5.72 17.44
N ASP A 30 12.65 5.46 16.42
CA ASP A 30 12.70 4.22 15.66
C ASP A 30 13.61 4.38 14.42
N PRO A 31 14.75 3.66 14.36
CA PRO A 31 15.67 3.75 13.23
C PRO A 31 15.10 3.17 11.93
N GLN A 32 14.03 2.39 12.00
CA GLN A 32 13.39 1.78 10.83
C GLN A 32 12.28 2.66 10.24
N TYR A 33 11.83 3.67 10.99
CA TYR A 33 10.77 4.55 10.50
C TYR A 33 11.27 5.48 9.41
N ILE A 34 10.59 5.49 8.26
CA ILE A 34 10.86 6.41 7.15
C ILE A 34 9.74 7.45 7.09
N ALA A 35 10.07 8.70 7.43
CA ALA A 35 9.10 9.79 7.38
C ALA A 35 8.68 10.09 5.93
N PRO A 36 7.39 9.95 5.56
CA PRO A 36 6.90 10.29 4.23
C PRO A 36 7.03 11.79 3.96
N LEU A 37 7.05 12.18 2.68
CA LEU A 37 7.11 13.59 2.31
C LEU A 37 5.85 14.32 2.75
N ILE A 38 6.01 15.36 3.57
CA ILE A 38 4.88 16.11 4.14
C ILE A 38 4.02 16.72 3.03
N MET A 39 4.63 17.23 1.97
CA MET A 39 3.90 17.84 0.85
C MET A 39 3.00 16.80 0.16
N GLU A 40 3.51 15.63 -0.12
CA GLU A 40 2.76 14.54 -0.75
C GLU A 40 1.59 14.07 0.15
N ARG A 41 1.82 13.87 1.45
CA ARG A 41 0.74 13.50 2.40
C ARG A 41 -0.33 14.60 2.53
N MET A 42 0.06 15.88 2.47
CA MET A 42 -0.89 17.00 2.46
C MET A 42 -1.77 17.02 1.20
N GLU A 43 -1.20 16.68 0.05
CA GLU A 43 -1.92 16.56 -1.23
C GLU A 43 -2.85 15.34 -1.24
N ALA A 44 -2.38 14.19 -0.76
CA ALA A 44 -3.17 12.97 -0.66
C ALA A 44 -4.40 13.12 0.25
N LEU A 45 -4.31 13.94 1.29
CA LEU A 45 -5.42 14.22 2.23
C LEU A 45 -6.24 15.47 1.86
N SER A 46 -6.08 16.00 0.66
CA SER A 46 -6.81 17.20 0.23
C SER A 46 -7.95 16.84 -0.73
N PRO A 47 -9.22 17.17 -0.41
CA PRO A 47 -10.34 16.97 -1.34
C PRO A 47 -10.21 17.71 -2.65
N LYS A 48 -9.30 18.70 -2.75
CA LYS A 48 -9.07 19.45 -3.99
C LYS A 48 -8.17 18.72 -4.98
N THR A 49 -7.39 17.78 -4.51
CA THR A 49 -6.34 17.12 -5.30
C THR A 49 -6.51 15.61 -5.40
N ASN A 50 -7.20 14.98 -4.46
CA ASN A 50 -7.40 13.53 -4.44
C ASN A 50 -8.84 13.16 -4.81
N PRO A 51 -9.08 12.50 -5.97
CA PRO A 51 -10.40 12.08 -6.44
C PRO A 51 -11.10 11.06 -5.53
N PHE A 52 -10.40 10.41 -4.60
CA PHE A 52 -11.01 9.57 -3.59
C PHE A 52 -12.16 10.29 -2.85
N PHE A 53 -12.01 11.59 -2.62
CA PHE A 53 -13.03 12.41 -1.96
C PHE A 53 -14.27 12.70 -2.84
N ASP A 54 -14.27 12.33 -4.12
CA ASP A 54 -15.45 12.47 -4.98
C ASP A 54 -16.52 11.41 -4.64
N HIS A 55 -16.12 10.30 -4.01
CA HIS A 55 -17.02 9.20 -3.66
C HIS A 55 -16.91 8.79 -2.18
N ALA A 56 -16.07 9.45 -1.37
CA ALA A 56 -15.88 9.13 0.04
C ALA A 56 -16.04 10.34 0.96
N GLU A 57 -16.64 10.12 2.12
CA GLU A 57 -16.59 11.06 3.25
C GLU A 57 -15.45 10.67 4.20
N VAL A 58 -14.64 11.63 4.60
CA VAL A 58 -13.51 11.42 5.50
C VAL A 58 -13.54 12.45 6.62
N GLN A 59 -13.31 12.00 7.85
CA GLN A 59 -13.08 12.87 8.99
C GLN A 59 -11.78 12.49 9.70
N LEU A 60 -11.00 13.49 10.06
CA LEU A 60 -9.72 13.36 10.73
C LEU A 60 -9.78 14.00 12.11
N TRP A 61 -9.09 13.40 13.11
CA TRP A 61 -8.99 13.97 14.46
C TRP A 61 -7.58 13.90 15.01
N LEU A 62 -7.26 14.87 15.85
CA LEU A 62 -6.09 14.89 16.72
C LEU A 62 -6.54 14.73 18.17
N ALA A 63 -5.83 13.91 18.93
CA ALA A 63 -5.87 13.92 20.39
C ALA A 63 -4.78 14.87 20.90
N VAL A 64 -5.13 15.76 21.81
CA VAL A 64 -4.23 16.80 22.33
C VAL A 64 -4.19 16.71 23.86
N ARG A 65 -2.99 16.77 24.43
CA ARG A 65 -2.73 16.85 25.87
C ARG A 65 -1.69 17.95 26.13
N ASP A 66 -1.98 18.88 27.03
CA ASP A 66 -1.11 20.02 27.36
C ASP A 66 -0.68 20.83 26.11
N GLY A 67 -1.60 21.05 25.19
CA GLY A 67 -1.32 21.78 23.95
C GLY A 67 -0.46 21.01 22.93
N ARG A 68 -0.11 19.75 23.21
CA ARG A 68 0.71 18.88 22.35
C ARG A 68 -0.14 17.78 21.71
N ASP A 69 0.03 17.56 20.43
CA ASP A 69 -0.61 16.46 19.71
C ASP A 69 -0.05 15.11 20.20
N VAL A 70 -0.89 14.22 20.70
CA VAL A 70 -0.48 12.93 21.26
C VAL A 70 -1.07 11.73 20.51
N GLY A 71 -2.00 11.97 19.59
CA GLY A 71 -2.57 10.91 18.76
C GLY A 71 -3.38 11.47 17.59
N ARG A 72 -3.63 10.63 16.62
CA ARG A 72 -4.47 10.92 15.44
C ARG A 72 -5.21 9.67 14.97
N ILE A 73 -6.35 9.86 14.30
CA ILE A 73 -7.12 8.81 13.62
C ILE A 73 -7.91 9.42 12.46
N SER A 74 -8.22 8.62 11.44
CA SER A 74 -9.25 8.93 10.45
C SER A 74 -10.45 7.99 10.59
N ALA A 75 -11.62 8.45 10.17
CA ALA A 75 -12.74 7.60 9.81
C ALA A 75 -13.23 7.98 8.42
N GLN A 76 -13.61 6.98 7.64
CA GLN A 76 -14.08 7.18 6.27
C GLN A 76 -15.21 6.24 5.89
N ILE A 77 -16.04 6.72 4.97
CA ILE A 77 -17.11 5.98 4.31
C ILE A 77 -16.90 6.14 2.82
N ASP A 78 -16.63 5.04 2.14
CA ASP A 78 -16.48 5.01 0.70
C ASP A 78 -17.73 4.38 0.09
N SER A 79 -18.42 5.12 -0.82
CA SER A 79 -19.60 4.64 -1.50
C SER A 79 -19.35 3.49 -2.48
N LEU A 80 -18.08 3.27 -2.85
CA LEU A 80 -17.65 2.18 -3.71
C LEU A 80 -17.28 0.91 -2.93
N THR A 81 -17.29 0.96 -1.59
CA THR A 81 -17.06 -0.23 -0.76
C THR A 81 -18.10 -1.31 -1.13
N PRO A 82 -17.67 -2.53 -1.51
CA PRO A 82 -18.58 -3.59 -1.90
C PRO A 82 -19.49 -3.98 -0.73
N ASP A 83 -20.75 -4.29 -1.05
CA ASP A 83 -21.67 -4.93 -0.11
C ASP A 83 -21.26 -6.41 0.02
N ASP A 84 -20.83 -6.80 1.21
CA ASP A 84 -20.45 -8.17 1.54
C ASP A 84 -21.60 -8.97 2.18
N GLY A 85 -22.83 -8.41 2.17
CA GLY A 85 -24.02 -9.00 2.79
C GLY A 85 -24.05 -8.88 4.31
N GLY A 86 -23.08 -8.21 4.92
CA GLY A 86 -22.98 -7.95 6.35
C GLY A 86 -23.61 -6.62 6.77
N PRO A 87 -23.50 -6.25 8.06
CA PRO A 87 -23.92 -4.93 8.51
C PRO A 87 -23.18 -3.81 7.79
N PRO A 88 -23.79 -2.62 7.56
CA PRO A 88 -23.18 -1.49 6.88
C PRO A 88 -21.82 -1.13 7.49
N VAL A 89 -20.78 -1.10 6.66
CA VAL A 89 -19.40 -0.92 7.08
C VAL A 89 -18.91 0.51 6.87
N GLY A 90 -18.08 0.99 7.80
CA GLY A 90 -17.22 2.13 7.63
C GLY A 90 -15.79 1.75 7.99
N HIS A 91 -14.84 2.62 7.74
CA HIS A 91 -13.43 2.32 7.93
C HIS A 91 -12.79 3.30 8.90
N PHE A 92 -11.76 2.83 9.63
CA PHE A 92 -10.80 3.70 10.29
C PHE A 92 -9.43 3.58 9.62
N GLY A 93 -8.60 4.60 9.79
CA GLY A 93 -7.24 4.60 9.27
C GLY A 93 -6.33 5.59 9.98
N MET A 94 -5.09 5.69 9.51
CA MET A 94 -4.09 6.67 9.94
C MET A 94 -3.92 6.75 11.46
N ILE A 95 -4.22 5.65 12.17
CA ILE A 95 -4.04 5.59 13.62
C ILE A 95 -2.55 5.69 13.95
N ALA A 96 -2.20 6.67 14.77
CA ALA A 96 -0.89 6.82 15.37
C ALA A 96 -1.02 7.60 16.66
N ALA A 97 -0.55 7.06 17.77
CA ALA A 97 -0.67 7.70 19.08
C ALA A 97 0.49 7.30 20.00
N GLU A 98 0.74 8.08 21.05
CA GLU A 98 1.62 7.68 22.14
C GLU A 98 1.07 6.42 22.81
N ASP A 99 1.93 5.62 23.44
CA ASP A 99 1.56 4.37 24.12
C ASP A 99 0.76 4.63 25.38
N ASP A 100 -0.50 5.03 25.23
CA ASP A 100 -1.43 5.35 26.31
C ASP A 100 -2.86 4.88 25.92
N PRO A 101 -3.45 3.90 26.65
CA PRO A 101 -4.80 3.39 26.38
C PRO A 101 -5.87 4.48 26.33
N ALA A 102 -5.73 5.56 27.10
CA ALA A 102 -6.73 6.62 27.13
C ALA A 102 -6.75 7.43 25.82
N ILE A 103 -5.59 7.57 25.16
CA ILE A 103 -5.52 8.24 23.85
C ILE A 103 -6.21 7.40 22.79
N PHE A 104 -5.90 6.11 22.72
CA PHE A 104 -6.54 5.19 21.78
C PHE A 104 -8.05 5.15 22.00
N LYS A 105 -8.51 5.04 23.24
CA LYS A 105 -9.93 5.07 23.58
C LYS A 105 -10.61 6.33 23.05
N LEU A 106 -10.07 7.52 23.32
CA LEU A 106 -10.63 8.79 22.86
C LEU A 106 -10.75 8.84 21.34
N LEU A 107 -9.71 8.39 20.62
CA LEU A 107 -9.64 8.41 19.16
C LEU A 107 -10.65 7.43 18.54
N PHE A 108 -10.72 6.19 19.05
CA PHE A 108 -11.66 5.20 18.55
C PHE A 108 -13.11 5.56 18.86
N GLU A 109 -13.41 6.08 20.05
CA GLU A 109 -14.75 6.57 20.39
C GLU A 109 -15.21 7.68 19.43
N ALA A 110 -14.32 8.58 19.02
CA ALA A 110 -14.62 9.62 18.05
C ALA A 110 -14.91 9.05 16.66
N ALA A 111 -14.07 8.15 16.15
CA ALA A 111 -14.22 7.51 14.85
C ALA A 111 -15.51 6.68 14.80
N GLU A 112 -15.74 5.83 15.81
CA GLU A 112 -16.93 5.00 15.92
C GLU A 112 -18.20 5.85 16.05
N GLY A 113 -18.19 6.91 16.86
CA GLY A 113 -19.33 7.82 17.01
C GLY A 113 -19.69 8.51 15.69
N TRP A 114 -18.70 8.95 14.92
CA TRP A 114 -18.92 9.57 13.62
C TRP A 114 -19.49 8.58 12.59
N LEU A 115 -19.02 7.34 12.59
CA LEU A 115 -19.52 6.26 11.73
C LEU A 115 -20.95 5.83 12.11
N LYS A 116 -21.23 5.68 13.43
CA LYS A 116 -22.59 5.36 13.94
C LYS A 116 -23.61 6.41 13.53
N ALA A 117 -23.26 7.69 13.66
CA ALA A 117 -24.12 8.80 13.26
C ALA A 117 -24.50 8.77 11.77
N ARG A 118 -23.71 8.04 10.94
CA ARG A 118 -23.93 7.81 9.51
C ARG A 118 -24.50 6.43 9.18
N GLY A 119 -25.05 5.75 10.18
CA GLY A 119 -25.74 4.46 10.01
C GLY A 119 -24.82 3.26 9.86
N LYS A 120 -23.51 3.42 10.09
CA LYS A 120 -22.59 2.28 10.06
C LYS A 120 -22.72 1.45 11.33
N ARG A 121 -22.58 0.14 11.19
CA ARG A 121 -22.73 -0.84 12.28
C ARG A 121 -21.49 -1.72 12.45
N ARG A 122 -20.54 -1.60 11.54
CA ARG A 122 -19.27 -2.33 11.56
C ARG A 122 -18.15 -1.39 11.13
N VAL A 123 -16.98 -1.54 11.74
CA VAL A 123 -15.78 -0.77 11.42
C VAL A 123 -14.67 -1.73 11.07
N ILE A 124 -14.03 -1.52 9.92
CA ILE A 124 -12.86 -2.29 9.45
C ILE A 124 -11.69 -1.33 9.25
N GLY A 125 -10.48 -1.75 9.58
CA GLY A 125 -9.26 -0.97 9.33
C GLY A 125 -8.02 -1.57 10.03
N PRO A 126 -6.88 -0.85 9.95
CA PRO A 126 -6.75 0.46 9.31
C PRO A 126 -6.67 0.40 7.78
N PHE A 127 -7.37 1.33 7.13
CA PHE A 127 -7.18 1.68 5.73
C PHE A 127 -6.78 3.16 5.67
N ASN A 128 -5.64 3.47 5.08
CA ASN A 128 -5.19 4.86 4.97
C ASN A 128 -5.80 5.48 3.71
N LEU A 129 -7.08 5.82 3.81
CA LEU A 129 -8.15 6.15 2.89
C LEU A 129 -8.84 4.90 2.32
N SER A 130 -8.28 4.18 1.38
CA SER A 130 -8.89 3.00 0.77
C SER A 130 -8.03 1.74 0.92
N ILE A 131 -8.62 0.57 0.58
CA ILE A 131 -7.89 -0.69 0.52
C ILE A 131 -6.82 -0.69 -0.59
N ASN A 132 -6.92 0.20 -1.58
CA ASN A 132 -5.97 0.30 -2.68
C ASN A 132 -4.68 1.08 -2.29
N GLU A 133 -4.61 1.61 -1.06
CA GLU A 133 -3.46 2.34 -0.54
C GLU A 133 -2.71 1.55 0.54
N GLU A 134 -2.30 2.20 1.64
CA GLU A 134 -1.67 1.52 2.77
C GLU A 134 -2.73 0.86 3.64
N VAL A 135 -2.60 -0.44 3.89
CA VAL A 135 -3.58 -1.21 4.67
C VAL A 135 -2.92 -2.03 5.77
N GLY A 136 -3.68 -2.21 6.84
CA GLY A 136 -3.26 -3.03 7.98
C GLY A 136 -2.27 -2.32 8.89
N LEU A 137 -2.18 -2.82 10.10
CA LEU A 137 -1.24 -2.39 11.12
C LEU A 137 -0.09 -3.39 11.17
N LEU A 138 1.16 -2.92 11.17
CA LEU A 138 2.33 -3.81 11.27
C LEU A 138 2.30 -4.57 12.59
N ILE A 139 2.33 -5.91 12.54
CA ILE A 139 2.32 -6.78 13.71
C ILE A 139 3.57 -7.65 13.82
N ASP A 140 4.33 -7.79 12.73
CA ASP A 140 5.58 -8.57 12.68
C ASP A 140 6.51 -8.00 11.61
N GLY A 141 7.85 -8.02 11.85
CA GLY A 141 8.86 -7.48 10.94
C GLY A 141 9.23 -6.03 11.20
N HIS A 142 9.15 -5.55 12.46
CA HIS A 142 9.48 -4.17 12.86
C HIS A 142 10.98 -3.83 12.71
N GLU A 143 11.85 -4.83 12.62
CA GLU A 143 13.31 -4.68 12.57
C GLU A 143 13.84 -4.22 11.20
N THR A 144 12.96 -4.04 10.22
CA THR A 144 13.34 -3.57 8.88
C THR A 144 12.49 -2.37 8.46
N PRO A 145 13.05 -1.42 7.67
CA PRO A 145 12.28 -0.29 7.17
C PRO A 145 11.17 -0.74 6.20
N PRO A 146 10.10 0.04 6.06
CA PRO A 146 9.04 -0.25 5.12
C PRO A 146 9.47 0.02 3.67
N MET A 147 8.96 -0.76 2.74
CA MET A 147 8.99 -0.41 1.31
C MET A 147 8.02 0.72 1.00
N VAL A 148 8.19 1.32 -0.17
CA VAL A 148 7.27 2.36 -0.68
C VAL A 148 5.81 1.89 -0.62
N MET A 149 4.90 2.74 -0.17
CA MET A 149 3.46 2.45 0.00
C MET A 149 3.17 1.33 1.02
N MET A 150 4.05 1.11 2.00
CA MET A 150 3.81 0.19 3.12
C MET A 150 3.95 0.94 4.44
N GLY A 151 3.07 0.63 5.39
CA GLY A 151 3.07 1.23 6.71
C GLY A 151 4.22 0.75 7.60
N HIS A 152 4.50 1.53 8.64
CA HIS A 152 5.39 1.14 9.73
C HIS A 152 4.82 1.70 11.04
N ASP A 153 4.44 0.80 11.93
CA ASP A 153 3.76 1.12 13.17
C ASP A 153 4.57 0.64 14.37
N PRO A 154 4.47 1.30 15.53
CA PRO A 154 5.18 0.86 16.71
C PRO A 154 4.61 -0.46 17.26
N PRO A 155 5.46 -1.32 17.87
CA PRO A 155 5.06 -2.68 18.32
C PRO A 155 3.90 -2.73 19.33
N TYR A 156 3.63 -1.63 20.05
CA TYR A 156 2.51 -1.56 20.99
C TYR A 156 1.15 -1.32 20.32
N ALA A 157 1.14 -0.77 19.10
CA ALA A 157 -0.08 -0.32 18.45
C ALA A 157 -1.13 -1.42 18.24
N PRO A 158 -0.76 -2.67 17.84
CA PRO A 158 -1.71 -3.78 17.73
C PRO A 158 -2.47 -4.04 19.04
N ALA A 159 -1.76 -4.15 20.17
CA ALA A 159 -2.37 -4.40 21.47
C ALA A 159 -3.34 -3.27 21.87
N ARG A 160 -2.99 -2.00 21.59
CA ARG A 160 -3.85 -0.85 21.88
C ARG A 160 -5.13 -0.83 21.03
N VAL A 161 -5.08 -1.32 19.79
CA VAL A 161 -6.27 -1.50 18.94
C VAL A 161 -7.14 -2.62 19.46
N GLU A 162 -6.56 -3.76 19.85
CA GLU A 162 -7.28 -4.91 20.41
C GLU A 162 -7.97 -4.56 21.74
N GLU A 163 -7.34 -3.74 22.59
CA GLU A 163 -7.96 -3.21 23.83
C GLU A 163 -9.22 -2.38 23.57
N GLN A 164 -9.40 -1.82 22.35
CA GLN A 164 -10.62 -1.12 21.97
C GLN A 164 -11.73 -2.08 21.50
N GLY A 165 -11.53 -3.40 21.60
CA GLY A 165 -12.49 -4.42 21.23
C GLY A 165 -12.46 -4.80 19.75
N TYR A 166 -11.42 -4.43 19.03
CA TYR A 166 -11.21 -4.87 17.65
C TYR A 166 -10.59 -6.27 17.62
N ALA A 167 -11.05 -7.09 16.69
CA ALA A 167 -10.54 -8.43 16.44
C ALA A 167 -9.97 -8.53 15.02
N LYS A 168 -9.04 -9.45 14.81
CA LYS A 168 -8.50 -9.75 13.49
C LYS A 168 -9.61 -10.16 12.53
N ILE A 169 -9.67 -9.53 11.34
CA ILE A 169 -10.45 -10.01 10.20
C ILE A 169 -9.57 -10.58 9.09
N LYS A 170 -8.41 -9.96 8.83
CA LYS A 170 -7.53 -10.37 7.73
C LYS A 170 -6.07 -10.03 8.04
N ASP A 171 -5.15 -10.93 7.69
CA ASP A 171 -3.73 -10.60 7.61
C ASP A 171 -3.30 -10.41 6.14
N VAL A 172 -2.37 -9.51 5.91
CA VAL A 172 -1.69 -9.31 4.64
C VAL A 172 -0.19 -9.43 4.82
N PHE A 173 0.47 -10.07 3.86
CA PHE A 173 1.87 -10.42 3.95
C PHE A 173 2.74 -9.67 2.96
N ALA A 174 3.93 -9.29 3.39
CA ALA A 174 5.01 -8.90 2.52
C ALA A 174 6.03 -10.04 2.44
N TYR A 175 6.31 -10.48 1.21
CA TYR A 175 7.33 -11.48 0.90
C TYR A 175 8.58 -10.78 0.39
N ALA A 176 9.75 -11.30 0.75
CA ALA A 176 11.02 -10.76 0.25
C ALA A 176 11.96 -11.87 -0.22
N CYS A 177 12.78 -11.53 -1.22
CA CYS A 177 13.91 -12.32 -1.65
C CYS A 177 15.02 -11.43 -2.22
N ASP A 178 16.21 -12.02 -2.44
CA ASP A 178 17.27 -11.36 -3.20
C ASP A 178 17.01 -11.52 -4.70
N THR A 179 17.29 -10.49 -5.50
CA THR A 179 17.10 -10.52 -6.95
C THR A 179 18.04 -11.52 -7.66
N ASP A 180 19.16 -11.87 -7.02
CA ASP A 180 20.12 -12.86 -7.50
C ASP A 180 19.97 -14.25 -6.87
N ALA A 181 18.91 -14.44 -6.06
CA ALA A 181 18.60 -15.75 -5.50
C ALA A 181 18.38 -16.79 -6.62
N ALA A 182 18.97 -17.97 -6.43
CA ALA A 182 18.80 -19.06 -7.38
C ALA A 182 17.36 -19.57 -7.38
N LEU A 183 16.73 -19.61 -8.53
CA LEU A 183 15.40 -20.21 -8.67
C LEU A 183 15.44 -21.70 -8.31
N PRO A 184 14.44 -22.20 -7.57
CA PRO A 184 14.28 -23.63 -7.35
C PRO A 184 14.24 -24.42 -8.64
N PRO A 185 14.76 -25.68 -8.68
CA PRO A 185 14.96 -26.42 -9.94
C PRO A 185 13.71 -26.53 -10.82
N LYS A 186 12.53 -26.73 -10.23
CA LYS A 186 11.27 -26.85 -10.97
C LYS A 186 10.90 -25.55 -11.67
N VAL A 187 11.01 -24.40 -10.97
CA VAL A 187 10.72 -23.06 -11.52
C VAL A 187 11.76 -22.71 -12.59
N LYS A 188 13.05 -22.97 -12.32
CA LYS A 188 14.12 -22.78 -13.29
C LYS A 188 13.86 -23.52 -14.60
N THR A 189 13.50 -24.81 -14.52
CA THR A 189 13.16 -25.62 -15.71
C THR A 189 11.96 -25.04 -16.47
N MET A 190 10.95 -24.56 -15.76
CA MET A 190 9.76 -23.96 -16.39
C MET A 190 10.11 -22.67 -17.12
N VAL A 191 10.87 -21.77 -16.47
CA VAL A 191 11.32 -20.51 -17.07
C VAL A 191 12.25 -20.74 -18.28
N GLN A 192 13.15 -21.72 -18.19
CA GLN A 192 14.07 -22.07 -19.29
C GLN A 192 13.35 -22.58 -20.55
N ARG A 193 12.15 -23.12 -20.43
CA ARG A 193 11.33 -23.51 -21.59
C ARG A 193 10.83 -22.29 -22.37
N GLY A 194 10.92 -21.09 -21.80
CA GLY A 194 10.47 -19.85 -22.41
C GLY A 194 8.95 -19.69 -22.46
N ALA A 195 8.53 -18.65 -23.14
CA ALA A 195 7.11 -18.35 -23.30
C ALA A 195 6.42 -19.42 -24.18
N PRO A 196 5.23 -19.91 -23.79
CA PRO A 196 4.44 -20.81 -24.64
C PRO A 196 4.09 -20.14 -25.98
N ARG A 197 3.80 -20.96 -26.99
CA ARG A 197 3.39 -20.45 -28.32
C ARG A 197 2.20 -19.49 -28.20
N GLY A 198 2.30 -18.34 -28.86
CA GLY A 198 1.30 -17.29 -28.84
C GLY A 198 1.37 -16.36 -27.59
N VAL A 199 2.36 -16.57 -26.72
CA VAL A 199 2.61 -15.68 -25.57
C VAL A 199 3.79 -14.77 -25.89
N THR A 200 3.60 -13.46 -25.75
CA THR A 200 4.64 -12.45 -25.89
C THR A 200 4.71 -11.58 -24.63
N LEU A 201 5.91 -11.10 -24.31
CA LEU A 201 6.13 -10.09 -23.30
C LEU A 201 6.61 -8.80 -23.96
N ARG A 202 6.07 -7.67 -23.52
CA ARG A 202 6.56 -6.35 -23.90
C ARG A 202 6.70 -5.45 -22.70
N GLN A 203 7.58 -4.49 -22.77
CA GLN A 203 7.72 -3.44 -21.78
C GLN A 203 6.68 -2.34 -21.98
N LEU A 204 6.49 -1.51 -20.94
CA LEU A 204 5.66 -0.32 -20.98
C LEU A 204 6.15 0.65 -22.06
N ASP A 205 5.25 1.11 -22.92
CA ASP A 205 5.55 2.13 -23.96
C ASP A 205 5.22 3.54 -23.42
N MET A 206 6.26 4.30 -23.06
CA MET A 206 6.08 5.67 -22.57
C MET A 206 5.48 6.64 -23.59
N LYS A 207 5.50 6.32 -24.89
CA LYS A 207 4.85 7.13 -25.91
C LYS A 207 3.31 6.97 -25.88
N ARG A 208 2.85 5.84 -25.38
CA ARG A 208 1.43 5.51 -25.23
C ARG A 208 1.03 5.37 -23.76
N TYR A 209 1.72 6.09 -22.88
CA TYR A 209 1.63 5.91 -21.42
C TYR A 209 0.18 5.91 -20.90
N ASP A 210 -0.66 6.83 -21.35
CA ASP A 210 -2.05 6.94 -20.85
C ASP A 210 -2.90 5.73 -21.30
N GLU A 211 -2.69 5.22 -22.52
CA GLU A 211 -3.34 3.99 -23.01
C GLU A 211 -2.85 2.75 -22.24
N GLU A 212 -1.54 2.69 -21.94
CA GLU A 212 -0.94 1.62 -21.16
C GLU A 212 -1.52 1.57 -19.74
N VAL A 213 -1.67 2.73 -19.10
CA VAL A 213 -2.29 2.82 -17.77
C VAL A 213 -3.75 2.42 -17.80
N ALA A 214 -4.51 2.81 -18.82
CA ALA A 214 -5.89 2.36 -19.01
C ALA A 214 -5.97 0.83 -19.13
N THR A 215 -5.12 0.23 -19.98
CA THR A 215 -5.01 -1.23 -20.14
C THR A 215 -4.65 -1.92 -18.82
N LEU A 216 -3.69 -1.36 -18.08
CA LEU A 216 -3.30 -1.87 -16.76
C LEU A 216 -4.49 -1.88 -15.80
N THR A 217 -5.23 -0.76 -15.72
CA THR A 217 -6.39 -0.62 -14.83
C THR A 217 -7.50 -1.60 -15.19
N GLU A 218 -7.78 -1.79 -16.48
CA GLU A 218 -8.76 -2.79 -16.92
C GLU A 218 -8.37 -4.21 -16.48
N ILE A 219 -7.10 -4.59 -16.68
CA ILE A 219 -6.61 -5.91 -16.26
C ILE A 219 -6.67 -6.04 -14.74
N LEU A 220 -6.30 -4.99 -14.00
CA LEU A 220 -6.33 -4.96 -12.53
C LEU A 220 -7.75 -5.18 -12.02
N ASN A 221 -8.70 -4.40 -12.50
CA ASN A 221 -10.11 -4.48 -12.10
C ASN A 221 -10.71 -5.85 -12.41
N ASP A 222 -10.37 -6.47 -13.56
CA ASP A 222 -10.79 -7.83 -13.87
C ASP A 222 -10.12 -8.87 -12.98
N ALA A 223 -8.80 -8.79 -12.79
CA ALA A 223 -8.02 -9.79 -12.06
C ALA A 223 -8.32 -9.81 -10.56
N TRP A 224 -8.64 -8.66 -9.96
CA TRP A 224 -8.80 -8.51 -8.52
C TRP A 224 -10.25 -8.47 -8.05
N LYS A 225 -11.21 -8.52 -8.97
CA LYS A 225 -12.65 -8.41 -8.68
C LYS A 225 -13.15 -9.31 -7.55
N ASP A 226 -12.59 -10.51 -7.44
CA ASP A 226 -13.01 -11.51 -6.45
C ASP A 226 -12.12 -11.51 -5.19
N ASN A 227 -11.17 -10.55 -5.07
CA ASN A 227 -10.36 -10.41 -3.87
C ASN A 227 -11.18 -9.80 -2.73
N TRP A 228 -10.91 -10.23 -1.50
CA TRP A 228 -11.55 -9.68 -0.31
C TRP A 228 -11.40 -8.16 -0.26
N GLY A 229 -12.51 -7.46 -0.06
CA GLY A 229 -12.55 -6.00 0.09
C GLY A 229 -12.20 -5.19 -1.15
N PHE A 230 -12.01 -5.83 -2.31
CA PHE A 230 -11.62 -5.13 -3.53
C PHE A 230 -12.60 -4.00 -3.87
N THR A 231 -12.08 -2.79 -3.98
CA THR A 231 -12.81 -1.60 -4.43
C THR A 231 -12.27 -1.19 -5.81
N PRO A 232 -13.11 -1.10 -6.85
CA PRO A 232 -12.65 -0.70 -8.17
C PRO A 232 -12.08 0.71 -8.16
N THR A 233 -10.95 0.90 -8.85
CA THR A 233 -10.38 2.23 -9.05
C THR A 233 -11.17 2.98 -10.10
N THR A 234 -11.56 4.21 -9.81
CA THR A 234 -12.27 5.09 -10.74
C THR A 234 -11.34 5.61 -11.84
N GLU A 235 -11.92 6.12 -12.93
CA GLU A 235 -11.13 6.72 -14.01
C GLU A 235 -10.35 7.96 -13.53
N ALA A 236 -10.93 8.75 -12.61
CA ALA A 236 -10.28 9.93 -12.04
C ALA A 236 -9.06 9.53 -11.17
N GLU A 237 -9.22 8.51 -10.32
CA GLU A 237 -8.13 7.95 -9.51
C GLU A 237 -7.04 7.34 -10.40
N THR A 238 -7.42 6.61 -11.45
CA THR A 238 -6.49 6.06 -12.44
C THR A 238 -5.66 7.16 -13.10
N ARG A 239 -6.29 8.26 -13.54
CA ARG A 239 -5.58 9.40 -14.12
C ARG A 239 -4.64 10.08 -13.13
N GLN A 240 -5.07 10.24 -11.88
CA GLN A 240 -4.22 10.82 -10.84
C GLN A 240 -3.03 9.91 -10.53
N LEU A 241 -3.26 8.60 -10.36
CA LEU A 241 -2.21 7.63 -10.15
C LEU A 241 -1.20 7.64 -11.31
N ALA A 242 -1.69 7.64 -12.54
CA ALA A 242 -0.85 7.74 -13.74
C ALA A 242 0.05 8.98 -13.71
N LYS A 243 -0.54 10.14 -13.39
CA LYS A 243 0.20 11.40 -13.28
C LYS A 243 1.26 11.36 -12.18
N ALA A 244 0.93 10.81 -11.01
CA ALA A 244 1.85 10.68 -9.89
C ALA A 244 2.98 9.68 -10.17
N MET A 245 2.67 8.58 -10.86
CA MET A 245 3.62 7.51 -11.17
C MET A 245 4.55 7.83 -12.34
N LYS A 246 4.13 8.67 -13.30
CA LYS A 246 4.89 8.97 -14.52
C LYS A 246 6.36 9.39 -14.29
N PRO A 247 6.70 10.22 -13.28
CA PRO A 247 8.09 10.61 -13.03
C PRO A 247 8.95 9.53 -12.35
N ILE A 248 8.34 8.51 -11.77
CA ILE A 248 9.01 7.48 -10.95
C ILE A 248 8.97 6.09 -11.56
N ILE A 249 8.05 5.83 -12.50
CA ILE A 249 7.98 4.54 -13.19
C ILE A 249 9.18 4.36 -14.14
N ASP A 250 9.78 3.19 -14.09
CA ASP A 250 10.80 2.79 -15.07
C ASP A 250 10.14 1.81 -16.08
N PRO A 251 10.02 2.19 -17.37
CA PRO A 251 9.38 1.32 -18.36
C PRO A 251 10.08 -0.03 -18.50
N ARG A 252 11.38 -0.12 -18.17
CA ARG A 252 12.15 -1.37 -18.20
C ARG A 252 11.74 -2.35 -17.10
N LEU A 253 10.99 -1.89 -16.09
CA LEU A 253 10.57 -2.64 -14.91
C LEU A 253 9.07 -2.94 -14.92
N THR A 254 8.36 -2.56 -15.99
CA THR A 254 6.93 -2.80 -16.16
C THR A 254 6.71 -3.61 -17.42
N PHE A 255 6.06 -4.77 -17.28
CA PHE A 255 5.83 -5.69 -18.38
C PHE A 255 4.34 -5.97 -18.57
N PHE A 256 3.93 -6.04 -19.80
CA PHE A 256 2.67 -6.61 -20.24
C PHE A 256 2.91 -7.98 -20.87
N ALA A 257 2.02 -8.92 -20.59
CA ALA A 257 1.97 -10.21 -21.24
C ALA A 257 0.76 -10.26 -22.18
N GLU A 258 0.97 -10.72 -23.40
CA GLU A 258 -0.07 -10.86 -24.40
C GLU A 258 -0.21 -12.35 -24.78
N ILE A 259 -1.45 -12.78 -25.02
CA ILE A 259 -1.78 -14.12 -25.55
C ILE A 259 -2.50 -13.93 -26.88
N ASP A 260 -1.92 -14.44 -27.95
CA ASP A 260 -2.44 -14.32 -29.31
C ASP A 260 -2.79 -12.86 -29.71
N GLY A 261 -1.96 -11.90 -29.25
CA GLY A 261 -2.09 -10.46 -29.52
C GLY A 261 -3.03 -9.71 -28.57
N GLU A 262 -3.65 -10.38 -27.61
CA GLU A 262 -4.50 -9.74 -26.61
C GLU A 262 -3.75 -9.53 -25.28
N SER A 263 -3.85 -8.34 -24.67
CA SER A 263 -3.26 -8.05 -23.37
C SER A 263 -3.90 -8.92 -22.27
N ALA A 264 -3.12 -9.89 -21.79
CA ALA A 264 -3.57 -10.93 -20.86
C ALA A 264 -3.18 -10.67 -19.41
N GLY A 265 -2.09 -9.94 -19.18
CA GLY A 265 -1.61 -9.67 -17.84
C GLY A 265 -0.55 -8.57 -17.83
N PHE A 266 -0.21 -8.13 -16.62
CA PHE A 266 0.85 -7.15 -16.40
C PHE A 266 1.54 -7.38 -15.06
N ILE A 267 2.74 -6.81 -14.93
CA ILE A 267 3.48 -6.69 -13.68
C ILE A 267 4.19 -5.34 -13.61
N VAL A 268 4.13 -4.69 -12.46
CA VAL A 268 4.81 -3.43 -12.19
C VAL A 268 5.82 -3.63 -11.08
N TYR A 269 7.08 -3.30 -11.34
CA TYR A 269 8.11 -3.19 -10.32
C TYR A 269 8.41 -1.72 -10.07
N LEU A 270 8.32 -1.29 -8.82
CA LEU A 270 8.60 0.08 -8.39
C LEU A 270 9.87 0.14 -7.55
N PRO A 271 10.81 1.04 -7.90
CA PRO A 271 11.94 1.36 -7.03
C PRO A 271 11.45 1.78 -5.64
N ASN A 272 12.15 1.33 -4.59
CA ASN A 272 11.81 1.72 -3.23
C ASN A 272 12.20 3.17 -2.94
N LEU A 273 11.29 4.09 -3.18
CA LEU A 273 11.51 5.53 -2.95
C LEU A 273 11.78 5.87 -1.48
N ASN A 274 11.43 5.00 -0.54
CA ASN A 274 11.74 5.19 0.87
C ASN A 274 13.25 5.28 1.10
N GLU A 275 14.07 4.52 0.35
CA GLU A 275 15.54 4.69 0.39
C GLU A 275 15.99 6.09 -0.05
N ALA A 276 15.26 6.70 -0.99
CA ALA A 276 15.62 8.02 -1.48
C ALA A 276 15.25 9.14 -0.50
N ILE A 277 14.15 8.97 0.26
CA ILE A 277 13.67 9.97 1.23
C ILE A 277 14.16 9.73 2.67
N GLU A 278 14.83 8.62 2.94
CA GLU A 278 15.39 8.29 4.24
C GLU A 278 16.21 9.45 4.84
N GLY A 279 15.94 9.81 6.10
CA GLY A 279 16.62 10.90 6.80
C GLY A 279 16.34 12.31 6.27
N LEU A 280 15.31 12.48 5.39
CA LEU A 280 14.82 13.81 5.02
C LEU A 280 13.78 14.35 6.02
N ASN A 281 13.29 13.50 6.93
CA ASN A 281 12.27 13.83 7.92
C ASN A 281 11.03 14.52 7.28
N GLY A 282 10.66 14.03 6.09
CA GLY A 282 9.52 14.53 5.32
C GLY A 282 9.72 15.88 4.62
N LYS A 283 10.94 16.46 4.63
CA LYS A 283 11.20 17.82 4.13
C LYS A 283 12.13 17.79 2.91
N LEU A 284 11.72 18.48 1.85
CA LEU A 284 12.56 18.69 0.66
C LEU A 284 13.38 19.99 0.71
N LEU A 285 12.94 20.99 1.48
CA LEU A 285 13.66 22.26 1.60
C LEU A 285 14.45 22.33 2.91
N PRO A 286 15.60 23.01 2.94
CA PRO A 286 16.23 23.73 1.80
C PRO A 286 17.01 22.81 0.85
N PHE A 287 17.60 21.69 1.29
CA PHE A 287 18.52 20.86 0.48
C PHE A 287 18.07 19.41 0.30
N GLY A 288 16.93 19.01 0.88
CA GLY A 288 16.40 17.64 0.78
C GLY A 288 16.13 17.21 -0.65
N TRP A 289 15.68 18.11 -1.53
CA TRP A 289 15.48 17.86 -2.95
C TRP A 289 16.77 17.48 -3.68
N ALA A 290 17.89 18.13 -3.36
CA ALA A 290 19.19 17.81 -3.97
C ALA A 290 19.68 16.42 -3.54
N LYS A 291 19.52 16.09 -2.24
CA LYS A 291 19.83 14.75 -1.71
C LYS A 291 18.95 13.67 -2.34
N LEU A 292 17.66 13.95 -2.51
CA LEU A 292 16.71 13.07 -3.21
C LEU A 292 17.17 12.80 -4.65
N LEU A 293 17.42 13.85 -5.43
CA LEU A 293 17.86 13.73 -6.81
C LEU A 293 19.19 12.99 -6.95
N TRP A 294 20.14 13.27 -6.07
CA TRP A 294 21.43 12.56 -6.05
C TRP A 294 21.24 11.06 -5.79
N ARG A 295 20.39 10.70 -4.82
CA ARG A 295 20.10 9.29 -4.54
C ARG A 295 19.41 8.59 -5.71
N LEU A 296 18.46 9.26 -6.36
CA LEU A 296 17.71 8.70 -7.50
C LEU A 296 18.58 8.57 -8.77
N LYS A 297 19.47 9.55 -9.04
CA LYS A 297 20.17 9.63 -10.33
C LYS A 297 21.62 9.15 -10.29
N VAL A 298 22.28 9.24 -9.12
CA VAL A 298 23.71 8.95 -8.98
C VAL A 298 23.98 7.74 -8.12
N LYS A 299 23.44 7.71 -6.87
CA LYS A 299 23.68 6.60 -5.94
C LYS A 299 22.95 5.32 -6.39
N GLY A 300 21.76 5.45 -6.97
CA GLY A 300 20.84 4.36 -7.26
C GLY A 300 20.18 3.79 -6.00
N LEU A 301 19.03 3.17 -6.18
CA LEU A 301 18.30 2.46 -5.13
C LEU A 301 18.66 0.97 -5.15
N LYS A 302 18.52 0.29 -4.02
CA LYS A 302 18.93 -1.12 -3.87
C LYS A 302 17.77 -2.09 -3.78
N SER A 303 16.60 -1.60 -3.39
CA SER A 303 15.41 -2.43 -3.26
C SER A 303 14.29 -1.99 -4.20
N ILE A 304 13.43 -2.93 -4.53
CA ILE A 304 12.33 -2.79 -5.48
C ILE A 304 11.12 -3.54 -4.96
N ARG A 305 9.92 -3.02 -5.21
CA ARG A 305 8.65 -3.61 -4.79
C ARG A 305 7.78 -3.96 -5.99
N VAL A 306 7.00 -5.04 -5.87
CA VAL A 306 5.92 -5.43 -6.79
C VAL A 306 4.58 -5.05 -6.15
N PRO A 307 4.06 -3.85 -6.36
CA PRO A 307 2.76 -3.46 -5.82
C PRO A 307 1.59 -4.01 -6.64
N LEU A 308 1.79 -4.21 -7.94
CA LEU A 308 0.72 -4.57 -8.86
C LEU A 308 1.15 -5.73 -9.78
N LEU A 309 0.34 -6.76 -9.79
CA LEU A 309 0.39 -7.88 -10.70
C LEU A 309 -1.03 -8.37 -10.98
N GLY A 310 -1.38 -8.56 -12.24
CA GLY A 310 -2.68 -9.08 -12.63
C GLY A 310 -2.61 -9.93 -13.89
N VAL A 311 -3.46 -10.94 -13.94
CA VAL A 311 -3.74 -11.76 -15.14
C VAL A 311 -5.25 -11.80 -15.32
N ARG A 312 -5.77 -11.43 -16.49
CA ARG A 312 -7.21 -11.47 -16.79
C ARG A 312 -7.79 -12.84 -16.46
N ARG A 313 -8.94 -12.89 -15.79
CA ARG A 313 -9.57 -14.13 -15.30
C ARG A 313 -9.80 -15.16 -16.39
N LYS A 314 -10.17 -14.72 -17.60
CA LYS A 314 -10.36 -15.61 -18.75
C LYS A 314 -9.12 -16.43 -19.13
N PHE A 315 -7.93 -15.93 -18.80
CA PHE A 315 -6.67 -16.63 -19.04
C PHE A 315 -6.15 -17.37 -17.80
N GLY A 316 -6.53 -16.95 -16.59
CA GLY A 316 -5.98 -17.44 -15.33
C GLY A 316 -6.07 -18.95 -15.13
N GLN A 317 -7.12 -19.59 -15.63
CA GLN A 317 -7.29 -21.06 -15.55
C GLN A 317 -6.62 -21.82 -16.70
N SER A 318 -6.17 -21.14 -17.74
CA SER A 318 -5.49 -21.77 -18.87
C SER A 318 -4.05 -22.15 -18.52
N ARG A 319 -3.51 -23.20 -19.14
CA ARG A 319 -2.09 -23.57 -18.98
C ARG A 319 -1.14 -22.44 -19.34
N ARG A 320 -1.50 -21.61 -20.35
CA ARG A 320 -0.72 -20.43 -20.73
C ARG A 320 -0.76 -19.36 -19.64
N GLY A 321 -1.94 -19.06 -19.09
CA GLY A 321 -2.10 -18.05 -18.04
C GLY A 321 -1.40 -18.40 -16.73
N GLN A 322 -1.39 -19.67 -16.33
CA GLN A 322 -0.67 -20.12 -15.13
C GLN A 322 0.85 -19.91 -15.22
N VAL A 323 1.41 -19.95 -16.43
CA VAL A 323 2.84 -19.72 -16.66
C VAL A 323 3.17 -18.23 -16.78
N LEU A 324 2.19 -17.38 -17.17
CA LEU A 324 2.41 -15.94 -17.37
C LEU A 324 3.03 -15.25 -16.18
N VAL A 325 2.52 -15.51 -14.96
CA VAL A 325 3.00 -14.89 -13.74
C VAL A 325 4.49 -15.14 -13.55
N PHE A 326 4.94 -16.39 -13.71
CA PHE A 326 6.35 -16.74 -13.57
C PHE A 326 7.24 -16.10 -14.63
N ILE A 327 6.77 -16.04 -15.88
CA ILE A 327 7.53 -15.43 -16.99
C ILE A 327 7.65 -13.92 -16.79
N MET A 328 6.55 -13.25 -16.41
CA MET A 328 6.56 -11.81 -16.11
C MET A 328 7.47 -11.50 -14.92
N MET A 329 7.33 -12.26 -13.82
CA MET A 329 8.19 -12.10 -12.64
C MET A 329 9.66 -12.29 -12.97
N GLN A 330 10.00 -13.33 -13.78
CA GLN A 330 11.38 -13.57 -14.18
C GLN A 330 11.92 -12.43 -15.02
N ALA A 331 11.18 -12.00 -16.06
CA ALA A 331 11.61 -10.91 -16.94
C ALA A 331 11.84 -9.60 -16.15
N ALA A 332 10.91 -9.27 -15.24
CA ALA A 332 11.02 -8.07 -14.40
C ALA A 332 12.16 -8.19 -13.37
N THR A 333 12.38 -9.38 -12.79
CA THR A 333 13.49 -9.63 -11.86
C THR A 333 14.85 -9.56 -12.56
N ASP A 334 14.97 -10.09 -13.77
CA ASP A 334 16.20 -9.99 -14.57
C ASP A 334 16.50 -8.54 -14.94
N ALA A 335 15.48 -7.78 -15.35
CA ALA A 335 15.62 -6.35 -15.62
C ALA A 335 16.05 -5.58 -14.35
N ALA A 336 15.42 -5.87 -13.20
CA ALA A 336 15.78 -5.26 -11.92
C ALA A 336 17.22 -5.58 -11.51
N ARG A 337 17.66 -6.85 -11.66
CA ARG A 337 19.03 -7.28 -11.39
C ARG A 337 20.04 -6.54 -12.28
N ASN A 338 19.76 -6.44 -13.58
CA ASN A 338 20.62 -5.73 -14.55
C ASN A 338 20.71 -4.23 -14.25
N LEU A 339 19.69 -3.64 -13.61
CA LEU A 339 19.68 -2.25 -13.14
C LEU A 339 20.32 -2.07 -11.76
N GLY A 340 20.80 -3.16 -11.13
CA GLY A 340 21.55 -3.13 -9.87
C GLY A 340 20.72 -3.20 -8.60
N TYR A 341 19.41 -3.50 -8.69
CA TYR A 341 18.59 -3.80 -7.53
C TYR A 341 18.98 -5.14 -6.92
N LYS A 342 18.98 -5.23 -5.59
CA LYS A 342 19.43 -6.39 -4.83
C LYS A 342 18.30 -7.09 -4.04
N LYS A 343 17.32 -6.31 -3.59
CA LYS A 343 16.21 -6.80 -2.79
C LYS A 343 14.91 -6.61 -3.54
N LEU A 344 14.06 -7.65 -3.51
CA LEU A 344 12.73 -7.65 -4.11
C LEU A 344 11.69 -7.91 -3.04
N GLU A 345 10.68 -7.05 -2.95
CA GLU A 345 9.48 -7.27 -2.15
C GLU A 345 8.27 -7.54 -3.05
N GLN A 346 7.48 -8.53 -2.68
CA GLN A 346 6.16 -8.80 -3.24
C GLN A 346 5.13 -8.54 -2.13
N SER A 347 4.41 -7.44 -2.22
CA SER A 347 3.47 -7.00 -1.18
C SER A 347 2.35 -6.13 -1.75
N TRP A 348 1.26 -6.03 -1.07
CA TRP A 348 0.79 -6.90 0.00
C TRP A 348 -0.04 -8.05 -0.59
N LEU A 349 0.02 -9.21 0.03
CA LEU A 349 -0.76 -10.38 -0.36
C LEU A 349 -1.72 -10.77 0.76
N LEU A 350 -2.99 -10.89 0.43
CA LEU A 350 -4.01 -11.40 1.36
C LEU A 350 -3.66 -12.82 1.84
N GLU A 351 -3.93 -13.12 3.10
CA GLU A 351 -3.65 -14.44 3.70
C GLU A 351 -4.35 -15.61 2.99
N ASP A 352 -5.52 -15.35 2.40
CA ASP A 352 -6.31 -16.33 1.63
C ASP A 352 -5.99 -16.35 0.13
N ASN A 353 -5.15 -15.45 -0.39
CA ASN A 353 -4.67 -15.52 -1.77
C ASN A 353 -3.59 -16.62 -1.91
N LEU A 354 -3.99 -17.85 -1.63
CA LEU A 354 -3.10 -19.01 -1.67
C LEU A 354 -2.38 -19.21 -3.00
N PRO A 355 -3.00 -18.98 -4.18
CA PRO A 355 -2.29 -19.09 -5.45
C PRO A 355 -1.07 -18.19 -5.54
N MET A 356 -1.22 -16.89 -5.23
CA MET A 356 -0.09 -15.94 -5.27
C MET A 356 0.96 -16.24 -4.20
N ARG A 357 0.55 -16.57 -2.99
CA ARG A 357 1.48 -16.95 -1.91
C ARG A 357 2.34 -18.13 -2.31
N ARG A 358 1.75 -19.19 -2.88
CA ARG A 358 2.49 -20.36 -3.39
C ARG A 358 3.45 -20.00 -4.52
N ILE A 359 3.11 -19.02 -5.37
CA ILE A 359 4.02 -18.52 -6.41
C ILE A 359 5.23 -17.81 -5.76
N CYS A 360 5.02 -16.92 -4.79
CA CYS A 360 6.11 -16.27 -4.07
C CYS A 360 7.02 -17.27 -3.36
N GLU A 361 6.44 -18.24 -2.67
CA GLU A 361 7.19 -19.34 -2.02
C GLU A 361 7.94 -20.20 -3.04
N ALA A 362 7.31 -20.48 -4.21
CA ALA A 362 7.93 -21.28 -5.27
C ALA A 362 9.14 -20.58 -5.92
N VAL A 363 9.22 -19.26 -5.90
CA VAL A 363 10.40 -18.51 -6.38
C VAL A 363 11.43 -18.26 -5.26
N GLY A 364 11.19 -18.77 -4.06
CA GLY A 364 12.12 -18.69 -2.93
C GLY A 364 11.92 -17.49 -2.02
N SER A 365 10.86 -16.70 -2.22
CA SER A 365 10.52 -15.58 -1.34
C SER A 365 9.98 -16.08 0.01
N LYS A 366 10.23 -15.31 1.07
CA LYS A 366 9.76 -15.60 2.43
C LYS A 366 8.97 -14.42 2.97
N VAL A 367 7.94 -14.71 3.78
CA VAL A 367 7.26 -13.67 4.57
C VAL A 367 8.28 -13.05 5.51
N TYR A 368 8.34 -11.72 5.53
CA TYR A 368 9.23 -10.98 6.42
C TYR A 368 8.52 -9.84 7.16
N LYS A 369 7.30 -9.47 6.71
CA LYS A 369 6.39 -8.57 7.43
C LYS A 369 4.97 -9.09 7.36
N THR A 370 4.23 -8.87 8.45
CA THR A 370 2.80 -9.15 8.53
C THR A 370 2.07 -7.90 8.98
N TYR A 371 1.01 -7.57 8.27
CA TYR A 371 0.11 -6.48 8.63
C TYR A 371 -1.27 -7.05 8.92
N ARG A 372 -1.96 -6.51 9.93
CA ARG A 372 -3.28 -6.98 10.35
C ARG A 372 -4.35 -5.94 10.13
N ILE A 373 -5.41 -6.38 9.52
CA ILE A 373 -6.66 -5.63 9.40
C ILE A 373 -7.60 -6.15 10.48
N TYR A 374 -8.25 -5.23 11.16
CA TYR A 374 -9.14 -5.49 12.29
C TYR A 374 -10.56 -5.12 11.95
N GLU A 375 -11.50 -5.72 12.68
CA GLU A 375 -12.91 -5.34 12.64
C GLU A 375 -13.51 -5.23 14.04
N LYS A 376 -14.60 -4.45 14.15
CA LYS A 376 -15.44 -4.33 15.34
C LYS A 376 -16.87 -4.05 14.94
N ALA A 377 -17.83 -4.76 15.56
CA ALA A 377 -19.24 -4.38 15.51
C ALA A 377 -19.46 -3.16 16.42
N ILE A 378 -20.17 -2.16 15.90
CA ILE A 378 -20.54 -0.95 16.64
C ILE A 378 -22.05 -0.87 16.75
N ALA A 379 -22.58 -0.97 17.98
CA ALA A 379 -24.03 -0.96 18.27
C ALA A 379 -24.61 0.45 18.21
#